data_45bc39b86dcc2509310502133454a877
#
_entry.id   45bc39b86dcc2509310502133454a877
#
_cell.length_a   1.000
_cell.length_b   1.000
_cell.length_c   1.000
_cell.angle_alpha   90.00
_cell.angle_beta   90.00
_cell.angle_gamma   90.00
#
_symmetry.space_group_name_H-M   'P 1'
#
loop_
_entity.id
_entity.type
_entity.pdbx_description
1 polymer ?
#
loop_
_entity_poly.entity_id
_entity_poly.type
_entity_poly.pdbx_seq_one_letter_code
_entity_poly.pdbx_strand_id
1 'polypeptide(L)'
;MFSNLQKLRYLTYNSYKFKDSLEHLPSSLSKLVTELNNPYQKHTFPIFHQSQIIQSFFKNDESKDSIKTKIKLLTGGKGVYPYSLCNDAYLMKKIVTFPPIGKFFNELANTSCTPKDYQFGIDVYKSFNCKNLYEYTILYNHTDTLLLAEIMMVYRKVIQDNFQMDINHFLGIPGLSFNLMLKISKVKLELISDPEMSDFFRKSIRGGMSFIATRNAKSDYTDSNVENCREKMNHIRYIDGNNLYGSQMLFDLPTEDYKFENQAFIQKIEKILKIVKG
;
A
#
# COMPACT_ATOMS: atom_id res chain seq x y z
N MET A 1 9.31 22.69 12.38
CA MET A 1 8.68 23.13 11.14
C MET A 1 9.39 22.49 9.95
N PHE A 2 9.11 21.20 9.67
CA PHE A 2 9.64 20.45 8.52
C PHE A 2 8.47 19.74 7.83
N SER A 3 7.59 20.53 7.23
CA SER A 3 6.34 20.05 6.65
C SER A 3 6.42 19.69 5.17
N ASN A 4 7.61 19.39 4.62
CA ASN A 4 7.73 18.95 3.24
C ASN A 4 9.04 18.17 3.01
N LEU A 5 9.29 17.13 3.80
CA LEU A 5 10.19 16.08 3.33
C LEU A 5 9.49 15.37 2.17
N GLN A 6 9.91 15.64 0.96
CA GLN A 6 9.50 14.86 -0.21
C GLN A 6 9.70 13.38 0.12
N LYS A 7 8.64 12.59 0.01
CA LYS A 7 8.69 11.16 0.28
C LYS A 7 9.74 10.53 -0.64
N LEU A 8 10.84 10.06 -0.07
CA LEU A 8 11.92 9.44 -0.81
C LEU A 8 11.48 8.05 -1.25
N ARG A 9 11.17 7.88 -2.54
CA ARG A 9 10.74 6.59 -3.11
C ARG A 9 11.91 5.69 -3.49
N TYR A 10 13.07 6.29 -3.71
CA TYR A 10 14.23 5.61 -4.25
C TYR A 10 15.52 6.33 -3.86
N LEU A 11 16.51 5.56 -3.42
CA LEU A 11 17.85 6.03 -3.11
C LEU A 11 18.88 5.05 -3.66
N THR A 12 19.92 5.56 -4.31
CA THR A 12 21.09 4.75 -4.68
C THR A 12 22.30 5.22 -3.87
N TYR A 13 22.96 4.27 -3.24
CA TYR A 13 24.24 4.51 -2.55
C TYR A 13 25.22 3.40 -2.93
N ASN A 14 26.32 3.76 -3.59
CA ASN A 14 27.23 2.79 -4.23
C ASN A 14 26.46 1.87 -5.19
N SER A 15 26.60 0.54 -5.02
CA SER A 15 25.88 -0.49 -5.77
C SER A 15 24.50 -0.84 -5.20
N TYR A 16 24.13 -0.29 -4.05
CA TYR A 16 22.87 -0.59 -3.37
C TYR A 16 21.74 0.34 -3.82
N LYS A 17 20.57 -0.24 -4.04
CA LYS A 17 19.35 0.47 -4.40
C LYS A 17 18.31 0.26 -3.31
N PHE A 18 17.95 1.34 -2.61
CA PHE A 18 16.92 1.35 -1.58
C PHE A 18 15.60 1.76 -2.22
N LYS A 19 14.54 1.01 -2.00
CA LYS A 19 13.20 1.24 -2.53
C LYS A 19 12.17 1.18 -1.41
N ASP A 20 11.12 2.00 -1.49
CA ASP A 20 9.99 1.93 -0.57
C ASP A 20 9.09 0.74 -0.95
N SER A 21 8.89 -0.19 -0.03
CA SER A 21 8.01 -1.36 -0.22
C SER A 21 6.54 -0.99 -0.44
N LEU A 22 6.09 0.18 0.03
CA LEU A 22 4.74 0.69 -0.23
C LEU A 22 4.46 0.95 -1.71
N GLU A 23 5.49 1.19 -2.53
CA GLU A 23 5.34 1.33 -3.98
C GLU A 23 4.94 0.00 -4.65
N HIS A 24 5.24 -1.14 -4.02
CA HIS A 24 4.84 -2.47 -4.47
C HIS A 24 3.60 -3.02 -3.76
N LEU A 25 3.46 -2.75 -2.46
CA LEU A 25 2.38 -3.26 -1.63
C LEU A 25 1.79 -2.11 -0.80
N PRO A 26 0.86 -1.31 -1.39
CA PRO A 26 0.29 -0.12 -0.75
C PRO A 26 -0.73 -0.47 0.33
N SER A 27 -0.27 -1.19 1.36
CA SER A 27 -1.11 -1.63 2.48
C SER A 27 -0.31 -1.61 3.79
N SER A 28 -1.00 -1.59 4.93
CA SER A 28 -0.34 -1.66 6.23
C SER A 28 0.31 -3.03 6.46
N LEU A 29 1.44 -3.06 7.18
CA LEU A 29 2.12 -4.30 7.55
C LEU A 29 1.16 -5.28 8.26
N SER A 30 0.33 -4.79 9.17
CA SER A 30 -0.67 -5.61 9.88
C SER A 30 -1.62 -6.34 8.93
N LYS A 31 -2.14 -5.64 7.91
CA LYS A 31 -3.03 -6.24 6.91
C LYS A 31 -2.29 -7.28 6.06
N LEU A 32 -1.09 -6.96 5.62
CA LEU A 32 -0.27 -7.87 4.82
C LEU A 32 0.10 -9.15 5.59
N VAL A 33 0.43 -9.04 6.88
CA VAL A 33 0.69 -10.20 7.75
C VAL A 33 -0.57 -11.06 7.92
N THR A 34 -1.74 -10.45 8.06
CA THR A 34 -3.01 -11.18 8.16
C THR A 34 -3.28 -11.99 6.88
N GLU A 35 -3.00 -11.41 5.71
CA GLU A 35 -3.13 -12.12 4.42
C GLU A 35 -2.14 -13.30 4.31
N LEU A 36 -0.88 -13.13 4.76
CA LEU A 36 0.09 -14.23 4.81
C LEU A 36 -0.31 -15.37 5.73
N ASN A 37 -0.95 -15.04 6.85
CA ASN A 37 -1.43 -16.01 7.84
C ASN A 37 -2.80 -16.62 7.49
N ASN A 38 -3.34 -16.30 6.31
CA ASN A 38 -4.58 -16.91 5.83
C ASN A 38 -4.43 -18.45 5.83
N PRO A 39 -5.38 -19.20 6.41
CA PRO A 39 -5.32 -20.66 6.50
C PRO A 39 -5.18 -21.38 5.16
N TYR A 40 -5.51 -20.73 4.06
CA TYR A 40 -5.31 -21.23 2.69
C TYR A 40 -3.87 -21.02 2.17
N GLN A 41 -3.05 -20.18 2.83
CA GLN A 41 -1.66 -19.92 2.48
C GLN A 41 -0.77 -20.46 3.60
N LYS A 42 -0.28 -21.69 3.46
CA LYS A 42 0.65 -22.31 4.43
C LYS A 42 2.02 -21.66 4.29
N HIS A 43 2.28 -20.65 5.10
CA HIS A 43 3.57 -19.99 5.16
C HIS A 43 4.31 -20.35 6.46
N THR A 44 5.61 -20.62 6.37
CA THR A 44 6.42 -21.14 7.48
C THR A 44 7.40 -20.13 8.08
N PHE A 45 7.44 -18.91 7.55
CA PHE A 45 8.34 -17.83 8.00
C PHE A 45 9.80 -18.28 8.20
N PRO A 46 10.47 -18.81 7.16
CA PRO A 46 11.79 -19.39 7.29
C PRO A 46 12.86 -18.39 7.75
N ILE A 47 12.77 -17.10 7.43
CA ILE A 47 13.74 -16.07 7.85
C ILE A 47 13.77 -15.95 9.39
N PHE A 48 12.66 -16.11 10.09
CA PHE A 48 12.61 -16.07 11.55
C PHE A 48 13.47 -17.16 12.18
N HIS A 49 13.52 -18.35 11.59
CA HIS A 49 14.36 -19.45 12.04
C HIS A 49 15.85 -19.22 11.79
N GLN A 50 16.21 -18.36 10.85
CA GLN A 50 17.60 -18.06 10.49
C GLN A 50 18.14 -16.80 11.17
N SER A 51 17.28 -15.96 11.73
CA SER A 51 17.67 -14.69 12.35
C SER A 51 18.46 -14.91 13.64
N GLN A 52 19.73 -14.55 13.66
CA GLN A 52 20.60 -14.63 14.85
C GLN A 52 20.05 -13.80 16.02
N ILE A 53 19.40 -12.66 15.74
CA ILE A 53 18.83 -11.80 16.76
C ILE A 53 17.60 -12.44 17.38
N ILE A 54 16.71 -13.04 16.61
CA ILE A 54 15.57 -13.79 17.16
C ILE A 54 16.09 -15.00 17.94
N GLN A 55 17.12 -15.70 17.42
CA GLN A 55 17.73 -16.84 18.09
C GLN A 55 18.37 -16.46 19.43
N SER A 56 18.91 -15.24 19.59
CA SER A 56 19.50 -14.78 20.86
C SER A 56 18.49 -14.63 22.00
N PHE A 57 17.20 -14.60 21.72
CA PHE A 57 16.11 -14.59 22.71
C PHE A 57 15.71 -15.99 23.16
N PHE A 58 16.24 -17.06 22.55
CA PHE A 58 15.97 -18.43 22.96
C PHE A 58 17.05 -18.91 23.94
N LYS A 59 16.68 -19.81 24.85
CA LYS A 59 17.63 -20.47 25.73
C LYS A 59 18.36 -21.58 24.98
N ASN A 60 19.60 -21.86 25.34
CA ASN A 60 20.43 -22.89 24.69
C ASN A 60 19.83 -24.31 24.75
N ASP A 61 19.00 -24.59 25.75
CA ASP A 61 18.32 -25.87 26.01
C ASP A 61 16.85 -25.86 25.64
N GLU A 62 16.38 -24.82 24.93
CA GLU A 62 14.97 -24.69 24.57
C GLU A 62 14.56 -25.71 23.50
N SER A 63 13.43 -26.41 23.71
CA SER A 63 12.94 -27.41 22.76
C SER A 63 12.55 -26.79 21.42
N LYS A 64 12.70 -27.54 20.33
CA LYS A 64 12.29 -27.11 18.98
C LYS A 64 10.81 -26.72 18.89
N ASP A 65 9.95 -27.39 19.65
CA ASP A 65 8.52 -27.09 19.66
C ASP A 65 8.21 -25.78 20.41
N SER A 66 8.96 -25.47 21.47
CA SER A 66 8.86 -24.17 22.15
C SER A 66 9.27 -23.04 21.21
N ILE A 67 10.41 -23.17 20.53
CA ILE A 67 10.89 -22.20 19.54
C ILE A 67 9.87 -21.97 18.44
N LYS A 68 9.30 -23.05 17.89
CA LYS A 68 8.25 -22.99 16.87
C LYS A 68 7.01 -22.25 17.35
N THR A 69 6.59 -22.50 18.60
CA THR A 69 5.45 -21.83 19.22
C THR A 69 5.70 -20.34 19.41
N LYS A 70 6.89 -19.96 19.87
CA LYS A 70 7.29 -18.56 20.02
C LYS A 70 7.35 -17.82 18.66
N ILE A 71 7.91 -18.44 17.62
CA ILE A 71 7.92 -17.86 16.28
C ILE A 71 6.49 -17.70 15.75
N LYS A 72 5.63 -18.70 15.97
CA LYS A 72 4.20 -18.60 15.62
C LYS A 72 3.51 -17.46 16.37
N LEU A 73 3.89 -17.19 17.60
CA LEU A 73 3.38 -16.03 18.35
C LEU A 73 3.82 -14.73 17.68
N LEU A 74 5.12 -14.53 17.37
CA LEU A 74 5.62 -13.32 16.70
C LEU A 74 4.95 -13.06 15.35
N THR A 75 4.70 -14.12 14.58
CA THR A 75 4.11 -14.05 13.25
C THR A 75 2.59 -14.03 13.26
N GLY A 76 1.95 -14.11 14.42
CA GLY A 76 0.50 -14.09 14.58
C GLY A 76 -0.17 -12.74 14.30
N GLY A 77 0.61 -11.67 14.23
CA GLY A 77 0.12 -10.32 13.96
C GLY A 77 1.20 -9.27 14.12
N LYS A 78 0.85 -8.03 13.85
CA LYS A 78 1.73 -6.89 14.12
C LYS A 78 1.72 -6.60 15.63
N GLY A 79 2.91 -6.46 16.23
CA GLY A 79 3.08 -6.07 17.62
C GLY A 79 2.59 -4.65 17.91
N VAL A 80 2.39 -4.35 19.20
CA VAL A 80 2.11 -2.99 19.68
C VAL A 80 3.35 -2.36 20.24
N TYR A 81 3.47 -1.05 20.12
CA TYR A 81 4.67 -0.35 20.51
C TYR A 81 4.37 1.01 21.17
N PRO A 82 4.96 1.30 22.36
CA PRO A 82 4.71 2.53 23.10
C PRO A 82 5.62 3.66 22.62
N TYR A 83 5.35 4.23 21.45
CA TYR A 83 6.19 5.25 20.80
C TYR A 83 6.55 6.43 21.72
N SER A 84 5.66 6.85 22.60
CA SER A 84 5.89 7.96 23.53
C SER A 84 7.00 7.70 24.56
N LEU A 85 7.41 6.44 24.77
CA LEU A 85 8.44 6.05 25.76
C LEU A 85 9.81 5.78 25.11
N CYS A 86 9.96 5.94 23.79
CA CYS A 86 11.09 5.42 23.04
C CYS A 86 12.11 6.50 22.62
N ASN A 87 12.17 7.59 23.35
CA ASN A 87 13.07 8.71 23.02
C ASN A 87 14.51 8.50 23.52
N ASP A 88 14.74 7.61 24.48
CA ASP A 88 16.05 7.39 25.08
C ASP A 88 16.26 5.92 25.45
N ALA A 89 17.31 5.30 24.87
CA ALA A 89 17.70 3.91 25.13
C ALA A 89 18.04 3.64 26.60
N TYR A 90 18.62 4.61 27.30
CA TYR A 90 18.96 4.48 28.71
C TYR A 90 17.71 4.43 29.59
N LEU A 91 16.72 5.27 29.30
CA LEU A 91 15.43 5.25 30.01
C LEU A 91 14.66 3.94 29.73
N MET A 92 14.67 3.47 28.49
CA MET A 92 14.02 2.19 28.13
C MET A 92 14.60 1.00 28.90
N LYS A 93 15.92 0.96 29.19
CA LYS A 93 16.56 -0.08 30.01
C LYS A 93 16.11 -0.05 31.46
N LYS A 94 15.64 1.07 31.99
CA LYS A 94 15.10 1.21 33.35
C LYS A 94 13.65 0.76 33.48
N ILE A 95 12.91 0.65 32.36
CA ILE A 95 11.52 0.19 32.34
C ILE A 95 11.52 -1.33 32.31
N VAL A 96 11.48 -1.96 33.46
CA VAL A 96 11.59 -3.43 33.64
C VAL A 96 10.25 -4.17 33.61
N THR A 97 9.14 -3.42 33.50
CA THR A 97 7.79 -3.98 33.38
C THR A 97 7.14 -3.53 32.08
N PHE A 98 6.24 -4.33 31.52
CA PHE A 98 5.51 -3.93 30.33
C PHE A 98 4.66 -2.69 30.63
N PRO A 99 4.75 -1.61 29.84
CA PRO A 99 4.06 -0.35 30.14
C PRO A 99 2.53 -0.50 30.14
N PRO A 100 1.79 0.34 30.90
CA PRO A 100 0.33 0.29 30.90
C PRO A 100 -0.27 0.69 29.55
N ILE A 101 -1.46 0.18 29.23
CA ILE A 101 -2.14 0.31 27.93
C ILE A 101 -2.24 1.75 27.42
N GLY A 102 -2.43 2.73 28.32
CA GLY A 102 -2.51 4.15 27.95
C GLY A 102 -1.23 4.72 27.32
N LYS A 103 -0.07 4.06 27.47
CA LYS A 103 1.19 4.47 26.84
C LYS A 103 1.34 3.99 25.38
N PHE A 104 0.40 3.19 24.90
CA PHE A 104 0.36 2.66 23.53
C PHE A 104 -0.59 3.45 22.61
N PHE A 105 -0.91 4.70 22.96
CA PHE A 105 -1.68 5.57 22.10
C PHE A 105 -0.87 5.92 20.84
N ASN A 106 -1.48 5.76 19.68
CA ASN A 106 -0.87 6.09 18.39
C ASN A 106 -1.24 7.52 17.99
N GLU A 107 -0.34 8.46 18.21
CA GLU A 107 -0.55 9.89 17.91
C GLU A 107 -0.75 10.14 16.40
N LEU A 108 -0.07 9.39 15.54
CA LEU A 108 -0.18 9.56 14.07
C LEU A 108 -1.54 9.14 13.52
N ALA A 109 -2.10 8.06 14.06
CA ALA A 109 -3.40 7.54 13.66
C ALA A 109 -4.54 8.05 14.54
N ASN A 110 -4.24 8.75 15.63
CA ASN A 110 -5.17 9.19 16.67
C ASN A 110 -6.05 8.04 17.19
N THR A 111 -5.41 6.89 17.46
CA THR A 111 -6.10 5.67 17.90
C THR A 111 -5.52 5.12 19.18
N SER A 112 -6.39 4.58 20.05
CA SER A 112 -5.99 3.86 21.25
C SER A 112 -5.67 2.41 20.92
N CYS A 113 -4.76 1.81 21.72
CA CYS A 113 -4.47 0.39 21.64
C CYS A 113 -5.68 -0.43 22.09
N THR A 114 -6.04 -1.48 21.35
CA THR A 114 -7.12 -2.36 21.78
C THR A 114 -6.66 -3.30 22.91
N PRO A 115 -7.56 -3.74 23.80
CA PRO A 115 -7.19 -4.70 24.84
C PRO A 115 -6.60 -6.00 24.29
N LYS A 116 -7.06 -6.45 23.12
CA LYS A 116 -6.57 -7.64 22.43
C LYS A 116 -5.11 -7.46 21.97
N ASP A 117 -4.81 -6.34 21.32
CA ASP A 117 -3.45 -6.05 20.83
C ASP A 117 -2.49 -5.81 22.00
N TYR A 118 -2.96 -5.17 23.06
CA TYR A 118 -2.19 -4.99 24.29
C TYR A 118 -1.84 -6.33 24.95
N GLN A 119 -2.81 -7.25 25.05
CA GLN A 119 -2.56 -8.60 25.58
C GLN A 119 -1.54 -9.36 24.73
N PHE A 120 -1.64 -9.25 23.41
CA PHE A 120 -0.66 -9.83 22.51
C PHE A 120 0.76 -9.30 22.80
N GLY A 121 0.92 -7.98 23.02
CA GLY A 121 2.19 -7.39 23.42
C GLY A 121 2.74 -7.96 24.75
N ILE A 122 1.88 -8.14 25.74
CA ILE A 122 2.23 -8.77 27.03
C ILE A 122 2.70 -10.21 26.80
N ASP A 123 1.99 -10.97 25.98
CA ASP A 123 2.30 -12.38 25.72
C ASP A 123 3.66 -12.52 25.03
N VAL A 124 3.97 -11.65 24.08
CA VAL A 124 5.28 -11.56 23.43
C VAL A 124 6.35 -11.20 24.48
N TYR A 125 6.16 -10.14 25.26
CA TYR A 125 7.11 -9.68 26.27
C TYR A 125 7.48 -10.81 27.26
N LYS A 126 6.48 -11.53 27.75
CA LYS A 126 6.64 -12.65 28.70
C LYS A 126 7.27 -13.88 28.05
N SER A 127 6.78 -14.29 26.87
CA SER A 127 7.25 -15.50 26.18
C SER A 127 8.72 -15.43 25.80
N PHE A 128 9.20 -14.22 25.49
CA PHE A 128 10.60 -13.98 25.16
C PHE A 128 11.46 -13.55 26.34
N ASN A 129 10.91 -13.55 27.55
CA ASN A 129 11.60 -13.16 28.78
C ASN A 129 12.32 -11.81 28.67
N CYS A 130 11.70 -10.82 28.01
CA CYS A 130 12.26 -9.50 27.90
C CYS A 130 12.47 -8.89 29.28
N LYS A 131 13.72 -8.47 29.62
CA LYS A 131 14.09 -7.92 30.93
C LYS A 131 13.64 -6.46 31.09
N ASN A 132 13.47 -5.76 29.99
CA ASN A 132 13.11 -4.35 30.00
C ASN A 132 12.51 -3.94 28.64
N LEU A 133 12.04 -2.71 28.56
CA LEU A 133 11.45 -2.17 27.33
C LEU A 133 12.46 -2.10 26.17
N TYR A 134 13.75 -1.95 26.43
CA TYR A 134 14.78 -1.91 25.41
C TYR A 134 14.91 -3.27 24.68
N GLU A 135 14.92 -4.38 25.40
CA GLU A 135 14.93 -5.72 24.79
C GLU A 135 13.66 -5.98 24.00
N TYR A 136 12.49 -5.57 24.52
CA TYR A 136 11.22 -5.62 23.76
C TYR A 136 11.29 -4.79 22.48
N THR A 137 11.93 -3.61 22.51
CA THR A 137 12.12 -2.75 21.35
C THR A 137 12.96 -3.43 20.27
N ILE A 138 14.06 -4.09 20.66
CA ILE A 138 14.88 -4.86 19.71
C ILE A 138 14.03 -5.97 19.06
N LEU A 139 13.33 -6.76 19.88
CA LEU A 139 12.48 -7.84 19.38
C LEU A 139 11.38 -7.32 18.45
N TYR A 140 10.69 -6.25 18.83
CA TYR A 140 9.64 -5.61 18.04
C TYR A 140 10.15 -5.15 16.67
N ASN A 141 11.25 -4.38 16.66
CA ASN A 141 11.82 -3.83 15.43
C ASN A 141 12.30 -4.93 14.47
N HIS A 142 12.94 -5.96 15.00
CA HIS A 142 13.36 -7.11 14.19
C HIS A 142 12.18 -7.91 13.66
N THR A 143 11.14 -8.10 14.49
CA THR A 143 9.92 -8.79 14.05
C THR A 143 9.25 -8.05 12.89
N ASP A 144 9.05 -6.73 12.99
CA ASP A 144 8.46 -5.93 11.91
C ASP A 144 9.32 -5.99 10.62
N THR A 145 10.65 -5.92 10.75
CA THR A 145 11.58 -6.01 9.62
C THR A 145 11.52 -7.39 8.95
N LEU A 146 11.52 -8.46 9.73
CA LEU A 146 11.46 -9.83 9.20
C LEU A 146 10.10 -10.14 8.57
N LEU A 147 9.00 -9.68 9.16
CA LEU A 147 7.66 -9.81 8.58
C LEU A 147 7.59 -9.14 7.22
N LEU A 148 8.12 -7.91 7.09
CA LEU A 148 8.16 -7.22 5.81
C LEU A 148 9.01 -7.96 4.78
N ALA A 149 10.17 -8.49 5.19
CA ALA A 149 11.05 -9.27 4.32
C ALA A 149 10.37 -10.54 3.80
N GLU A 150 9.68 -11.29 4.68
CA GLU A 150 8.91 -12.48 4.31
C GLU A 150 7.79 -12.14 3.31
N ILE A 151 7.04 -11.07 3.56
CA ILE A 151 5.98 -10.60 2.65
C ILE A 151 6.56 -10.29 1.27
N MET A 152 7.66 -9.55 1.22
CA MET A 152 8.31 -9.19 -0.05
C MET A 152 8.86 -10.42 -0.78
N MET A 153 9.40 -11.41 -0.05
CA MET A 153 9.86 -12.67 -0.64
C MET A 153 8.72 -13.49 -1.23
N VAL A 154 7.61 -13.60 -0.51
CA VAL A 154 6.41 -14.31 -1.03
C VAL A 154 5.87 -13.60 -2.26
N TYR A 155 5.73 -12.27 -2.20
CA TYR A 155 5.26 -11.47 -3.34
C TYR A 155 6.18 -11.64 -4.56
N ARG A 156 7.50 -11.53 -4.35
CA ARG A 156 8.50 -11.77 -5.41
C ARG A 156 8.35 -13.16 -6.03
N LYS A 157 8.21 -14.19 -5.18
CA LYS A 157 8.05 -15.57 -5.62
C LYS A 157 6.78 -15.76 -6.44
N VAL A 158 5.65 -15.20 -5.99
CA VAL A 158 4.37 -15.29 -6.73
C VAL A 158 4.50 -14.68 -8.13
N ILE A 159 5.12 -13.50 -8.25
CA ILE A 159 5.32 -12.84 -9.55
C ILE A 159 6.32 -13.63 -10.42
N GLN A 160 7.39 -14.16 -9.83
CA GLN A 160 8.38 -14.96 -10.53
C GLN A 160 7.77 -16.27 -11.08
N ASP A 161 7.05 -17.01 -10.24
CA ASP A 161 6.49 -18.33 -10.60
C ASP A 161 5.39 -18.20 -11.66
N ASN A 162 4.52 -17.18 -11.56
CA ASN A 162 3.39 -17.03 -12.48
C ASN A 162 3.75 -16.27 -13.77
N PHE A 163 4.67 -15.32 -13.69
CA PHE A 163 4.93 -14.40 -14.80
C PHE A 163 6.40 -14.37 -15.24
N GLN A 164 7.30 -15.10 -14.57
CA GLN A 164 8.74 -15.11 -14.85
C GLN A 164 9.34 -13.69 -14.92
N MET A 165 8.93 -12.83 -13.96
CA MET A 165 9.42 -11.48 -13.80
C MET A 165 9.88 -11.24 -12.37
N ASP A 166 10.93 -10.43 -12.19
CA ASP A 166 11.41 -10.07 -10.87
C ASP A 166 10.95 -8.64 -10.50
N ILE A 167 10.22 -8.51 -9.39
CA ILE A 167 9.73 -7.22 -8.89
C ILE A 167 10.87 -6.22 -8.63
N ASN A 168 12.08 -6.70 -8.38
CA ASN A 168 13.26 -5.86 -8.11
C ASN A 168 13.69 -5.01 -9.33
N HIS A 169 13.25 -5.34 -10.54
CA HIS A 169 13.52 -4.54 -11.73
C HIS A 169 12.62 -3.29 -11.82
N PHE A 170 11.56 -3.22 -11.02
CA PHE A 170 10.57 -2.15 -11.07
C PHE A 170 10.64 -1.28 -9.81
N LEU A 171 10.31 0.00 -9.95
CA LEU A 171 10.20 0.91 -8.81
C LEU A 171 8.96 0.60 -7.95
N GLY A 172 7.89 0.16 -8.59
CA GLY A 172 6.63 -0.17 -7.92
C GLY A 172 5.61 -0.81 -8.86
N ILE A 173 4.38 -0.97 -8.37
CA ILE A 173 3.28 -1.62 -9.10
C ILE A 173 3.02 -1.02 -10.50
N PRO A 174 3.01 0.31 -10.72
CA PRO A 174 2.67 0.83 -12.04
C PRO A 174 3.60 0.31 -13.14
N GLY A 175 4.92 0.35 -12.88
CA GLY A 175 5.90 -0.18 -13.83
C GLY A 175 5.81 -1.69 -14.01
N LEU A 176 5.60 -2.43 -12.93
CA LEU A 176 5.41 -3.88 -12.97
C LEU A 176 4.16 -4.24 -13.78
N SER A 177 3.01 -3.63 -13.48
CA SER A 177 1.72 -3.91 -14.15
C SER A 177 1.77 -3.63 -15.63
N PHE A 178 2.39 -2.51 -16.04
CA PHE A 178 2.57 -2.17 -17.45
C PHE A 178 3.39 -3.23 -18.18
N ASN A 179 4.51 -3.66 -17.61
CA ASN A 179 5.34 -4.69 -18.23
C ASN A 179 4.69 -6.08 -18.21
N LEU A 180 3.90 -6.41 -17.18
CA LEU A 180 3.08 -7.62 -17.16
C LEU A 180 2.04 -7.61 -18.27
N MET A 181 1.35 -6.48 -18.46
CA MET A 181 0.39 -6.31 -19.55
C MET A 181 1.04 -6.57 -20.91
N LEU A 182 2.19 -5.94 -21.21
CA LEU A 182 2.91 -6.16 -22.46
C LEU A 182 3.35 -7.61 -22.63
N LYS A 183 3.83 -8.25 -21.57
CA LYS A 183 4.27 -9.65 -21.61
C LYS A 183 3.12 -10.62 -21.88
N ILE A 184 1.97 -10.41 -21.25
CA ILE A 184 0.80 -11.28 -21.40
C ILE A 184 0.13 -11.05 -22.75
N SER A 185 -0.12 -9.80 -23.12
CA SER A 185 -0.80 -9.44 -24.37
C SER A 185 0.06 -9.66 -25.62
N LYS A 186 1.40 -9.65 -25.45
CA LYS A 186 2.40 -9.66 -26.54
C LYS A 186 2.26 -8.47 -27.51
N VAL A 187 1.57 -7.42 -27.08
CA VAL A 187 1.41 -6.19 -27.84
C VAL A 187 2.77 -5.49 -27.96
N LYS A 188 3.07 -5.03 -29.16
CA LYS A 188 4.22 -4.16 -29.43
C LYS A 188 3.71 -2.74 -29.50
N LEU A 189 4.29 -1.85 -28.71
CA LEU A 189 3.98 -0.43 -28.73
C LEU A 189 5.07 0.31 -29.49
N GLU A 190 4.66 1.16 -30.43
CA GLU A 190 5.56 2.07 -31.10
C GLU A 190 6.06 3.13 -30.10
N LEU A 191 7.37 3.38 -30.12
CA LEU A 191 7.97 4.46 -29.33
C LEU A 191 7.83 5.77 -30.09
N ILE A 192 7.18 6.74 -29.46
CA ILE A 192 7.06 8.09 -29.99
C ILE A 192 8.42 8.78 -29.84
N SER A 193 9.23 8.75 -30.90
CA SER A 193 10.57 9.36 -30.94
C SER A 193 10.55 10.81 -31.42
N ASP A 194 9.50 11.25 -32.10
CA ASP A 194 9.31 12.63 -32.55
C ASP A 194 9.00 13.54 -31.34
N PRO A 195 9.82 14.60 -31.10
CA PRO A 195 9.62 15.50 -29.96
C PRO A 195 8.29 16.27 -30.01
N GLU A 196 7.83 16.68 -31.20
CA GLU A 196 6.59 17.43 -31.37
C GLU A 196 5.39 16.53 -31.07
N MET A 197 5.38 15.30 -31.55
CA MET A 197 4.36 14.31 -31.23
C MET A 197 4.38 13.93 -29.77
N SER A 198 5.53 13.74 -29.17
CA SER A 198 5.67 13.48 -27.73
C SER A 198 5.11 14.62 -26.89
N ASP A 199 5.38 15.87 -27.27
CA ASP A 199 4.85 17.05 -26.58
C ASP A 199 3.33 17.19 -26.77
N PHE A 200 2.80 16.88 -27.95
CA PHE A 200 1.37 16.82 -28.21
C PHE A 200 0.67 15.81 -27.30
N PHE A 201 1.16 14.58 -27.19
CA PHE A 201 0.60 13.58 -26.28
C PHE A 201 0.68 14.04 -24.82
N ARG A 202 1.82 14.56 -24.40
CA ARG A 202 2.02 15.06 -23.04
C ARG A 202 1.04 16.17 -22.68
N LYS A 203 0.80 17.12 -23.58
CA LYS A 203 -0.16 18.22 -23.41
C LYS A 203 -1.62 17.74 -23.46
N SER A 204 -1.88 16.61 -24.11
CA SER A 204 -3.22 16.01 -24.21
C SER A 204 -3.63 15.23 -22.96
N ILE A 205 -2.67 14.85 -22.08
CA ILE A 205 -2.96 14.19 -20.82
C ILE A 205 -3.62 15.21 -19.89
N ARG A 206 -4.92 15.04 -19.65
CA ARG A 206 -5.71 15.92 -18.79
C ARG A 206 -6.16 15.19 -17.53
N GLY A 207 -5.91 15.80 -16.39
CA GLY A 207 -6.52 15.38 -15.13
C GLY A 207 -7.90 16.01 -14.94
N GLY A 208 -8.73 15.38 -14.12
CA GLY A 208 -10.00 15.96 -13.70
C GLY A 208 -9.77 17.23 -12.86
N MET A 209 -10.55 18.27 -13.13
CA MET A 209 -10.59 19.45 -12.28
C MET A 209 -11.61 19.24 -11.16
N SER A 210 -11.18 19.36 -9.92
CA SER A 210 -12.06 19.26 -8.75
C SER A 210 -12.29 20.64 -8.16
N PHE A 211 -13.55 21.06 -8.08
CA PHE A 211 -13.91 22.33 -7.46
C PHE A 211 -15.30 22.23 -6.81
N ILE A 212 -15.57 23.08 -5.84
CA ILE A 212 -16.86 23.22 -5.18
C ILE A 212 -17.49 24.53 -5.64
N ALA A 213 -18.52 24.46 -6.48
CA ALA A 213 -19.23 25.62 -6.98
C ALA A 213 -20.10 26.28 -5.89
N THR A 214 -20.71 25.47 -5.03
CA THR A 214 -21.58 25.91 -3.93
C THR A 214 -21.10 25.31 -2.63
N ARG A 215 -20.62 26.15 -1.70
CA ARG A 215 -20.02 25.70 -0.43
C ARG A 215 -20.99 25.08 0.55
N ASN A 216 -22.27 25.43 0.43
CA ASN A 216 -23.34 24.92 1.29
C ASN A 216 -24.58 24.68 0.46
N ALA A 217 -25.11 23.48 0.53
CA ALA A 217 -26.38 23.10 -0.10
C ALA A 217 -27.22 22.32 0.90
N LYS A 218 -28.51 22.59 0.95
CA LYS A 218 -29.47 21.91 1.81
C LYS A 218 -30.51 21.23 0.95
N SER A 219 -30.81 19.97 1.21
CA SER A 219 -31.90 19.24 0.64
C SER A 219 -33.12 19.39 1.54
N ASP A 220 -34.24 19.70 0.95
CA ASP A 220 -35.59 19.70 1.55
C ASP A 220 -36.42 18.47 1.15
N TYR A 221 -35.77 17.55 0.41
CA TYR A 221 -36.35 16.28 0.05
C TYR A 221 -36.29 15.29 1.23
N THR A 222 -37.45 14.66 1.52
CA THR A 222 -37.58 13.52 2.42
C THR A 222 -38.47 12.46 1.74
N ASP A 223 -38.26 11.18 2.04
CA ASP A 223 -39.04 10.08 1.44
C ASP A 223 -40.55 10.21 1.70
N SER A 224 -40.91 10.86 2.81
CA SER A 224 -42.32 11.16 3.16
C SER A 224 -42.97 12.24 2.28
N ASN A 225 -42.19 13.00 1.52
CA ASN A 225 -42.67 14.10 0.70
C ASN A 225 -42.92 13.71 -0.78
N VAL A 226 -42.62 12.46 -1.16
CA VAL A 226 -42.66 12.01 -2.57
C VAL A 226 -44.04 12.05 -3.16
N GLU A 227 -45.09 11.74 -2.38
CA GLU A 227 -46.46 11.64 -2.87
C GLU A 227 -47.16 12.98 -3.03
N ASN A 228 -46.71 14.05 -2.37
CA ASN A 228 -47.40 15.35 -2.34
C ASN A 228 -46.66 16.48 -3.06
N CYS A 229 -45.55 16.21 -3.76
CA CYS A 229 -44.74 17.27 -4.34
C CYS A 229 -45.19 17.73 -5.71
N ARG A 230 -45.93 18.84 -5.74
CA ARG A 230 -46.09 19.69 -6.91
C ARG A 230 -45.14 20.88 -6.96
N GLU A 231 -44.33 21.10 -5.93
CA GLU A 231 -43.36 22.18 -5.84
C GLU A 231 -41.93 21.70 -6.13
N LYS A 232 -41.10 22.63 -6.64
CA LYS A 232 -39.66 22.35 -6.92
C LYS A 232 -38.95 22.16 -5.61
N MET A 233 -38.61 20.90 -5.30
CA MET A 233 -37.77 20.55 -4.16
C MET A 233 -36.31 20.38 -4.59
N ASN A 234 -35.40 20.80 -3.72
CA ASN A 234 -33.99 20.63 -3.92
C ASN A 234 -33.54 19.22 -3.55
N HIS A 235 -32.89 18.54 -4.48
CA HIS A 235 -32.25 17.23 -4.26
C HIS A 235 -30.77 17.35 -4.28
N ILE A 236 -30.10 16.67 -3.35
CA ILE A 236 -28.66 16.45 -3.42
C ILE A 236 -28.47 15.01 -3.86
N ARG A 237 -27.81 14.82 -5.02
CA ARG A 237 -27.41 13.50 -5.51
C ARG A 237 -25.89 13.42 -5.53
N TYR A 238 -25.36 12.35 -4.96
CA TYR A 238 -23.97 11.96 -5.13
C TYR A 238 -23.89 10.93 -6.25
N ILE A 239 -23.14 11.25 -7.29
CA ILE A 239 -22.94 10.37 -8.46
C ILE A 239 -21.45 10.16 -8.62
N ASP A 240 -21.04 8.90 -8.69
CA ASP A 240 -19.68 8.50 -8.91
C ASP A 240 -19.58 7.47 -10.04
N GLY A 241 -18.60 7.64 -10.90
CA GLY A 241 -18.29 6.68 -11.97
C GLY A 241 -17.31 5.62 -11.46
N ASN A 242 -17.84 4.46 -11.06
CA ASN A 242 -17.02 3.37 -10.54
C ASN A 242 -15.97 2.90 -11.56
N ASN A 243 -14.70 2.89 -11.13
CA ASN A 243 -13.57 2.39 -11.91
C ASN A 243 -13.51 2.96 -13.35
N LEU A 244 -13.67 4.27 -13.51
CA LEU A 244 -13.71 4.94 -14.80
C LEU A 244 -12.48 4.63 -15.67
N TYR A 245 -11.27 4.69 -15.08
CA TYR A 245 -10.04 4.37 -15.80
C TYR A 245 -9.99 2.90 -16.25
N GLY A 246 -10.36 1.97 -15.39
CA GLY A 246 -10.42 0.55 -15.75
C GLY A 246 -11.44 0.27 -16.85
N SER A 247 -12.60 0.93 -16.84
CA SER A 247 -13.59 0.79 -17.91
C SER A 247 -13.06 1.31 -19.26
N GLN A 248 -12.28 2.40 -19.27
CA GLN A 248 -11.66 2.92 -20.50
C GLN A 248 -10.54 1.98 -21.05
N MET A 249 -9.88 1.23 -20.19
CA MET A 249 -8.87 0.25 -20.60
C MET A 249 -9.46 -0.98 -21.31
N LEU A 250 -10.80 -1.17 -21.27
CA LEU A 250 -11.48 -2.23 -22.01
C LEU A 250 -11.72 -1.90 -23.49
N PHE A 251 -11.56 -0.64 -23.88
CA PHE A 251 -11.70 -0.24 -25.27
C PHE A 251 -10.37 -0.40 -26.02
N ASP A 252 -10.46 -0.46 -27.36
CA ASP A 252 -9.29 -0.50 -28.21
C ASP A 252 -8.46 0.77 -28.06
N LEU A 253 -7.16 0.57 -27.82
CA LEU A 253 -6.20 1.65 -27.66
C LEU A 253 -5.21 1.65 -28.81
N PRO A 254 -4.75 2.82 -29.29
CA PRO A 254 -3.79 2.92 -30.37
C PRO A 254 -2.43 2.35 -29.92
N THR A 255 -1.79 1.56 -30.78
CA THR A 255 -0.51 0.89 -30.49
C THR A 255 0.63 1.32 -31.39
N GLU A 256 0.33 1.82 -32.60
CA GLU A 256 1.32 2.15 -33.64
C GLU A 256 0.75 3.11 -34.68
N ASP A 257 1.56 3.50 -35.65
CA ASP A 257 1.22 4.34 -36.81
C ASP A 257 0.75 5.76 -36.42
N TYR A 258 1.45 6.35 -35.47
CA TYR A 258 1.16 7.71 -35.00
C TYR A 258 1.64 8.75 -36.04
N LYS A 259 0.70 9.58 -36.52
CA LYS A 259 0.98 10.67 -37.47
C LYS A 259 0.06 11.86 -37.24
N PHE A 260 0.55 13.04 -37.59
CA PHE A 260 -0.32 14.23 -37.65
C PHE A 260 -1.15 14.20 -38.94
N GLU A 261 -2.44 14.40 -38.82
CA GLU A 261 -3.35 14.47 -39.94
C GLU A 261 -3.42 15.89 -40.52
N ASN A 262 -3.73 15.98 -41.82
CA ASN A 262 -3.88 17.27 -42.49
C ASN A 262 -5.22 17.93 -42.14
N GLN A 263 -5.29 19.25 -42.33
CA GLN A 263 -6.48 20.06 -42.00
C GLN A 263 -7.76 19.61 -42.74
N ALA A 264 -7.67 19.11 -43.95
CA ALA A 264 -8.83 18.64 -44.69
C ALA A 264 -9.45 17.39 -44.03
N PHE A 265 -8.63 16.48 -43.53
CA PHE A 265 -9.08 15.31 -42.80
C PHE A 265 -9.74 15.71 -41.44
N ILE A 266 -9.12 16.63 -40.71
CA ILE A 266 -9.63 17.14 -39.45
C ILE A 266 -11.03 17.75 -39.63
N GLN A 267 -11.20 18.64 -40.67
CA GLN A 267 -12.50 19.24 -40.96
C GLN A 267 -13.58 18.22 -41.35
N LYS A 268 -13.19 17.11 -42.00
CA LYS A 268 -14.10 16.03 -42.32
C LYS A 268 -14.59 15.33 -41.05
N ILE A 269 -13.71 15.03 -40.11
CA ILE A 269 -14.03 14.41 -38.84
C ILE A 269 -14.92 15.34 -38.00
N GLU A 270 -14.60 16.64 -37.91
CA GLU A 270 -15.42 17.62 -37.21
C GLU A 270 -16.86 17.70 -37.74
N LYS A 271 -17.05 17.62 -39.07
CA LYS A 271 -18.38 17.57 -39.68
C LYS A 271 -19.14 16.31 -39.22
N ILE A 272 -18.49 15.15 -39.22
CA ILE A 272 -19.09 13.89 -38.75
C ILE A 272 -19.49 13.99 -37.29
N LEU A 273 -18.62 14.49 -36.42
CA LEU A 273 -18.88 14.64 -35.00
C LEU A 273 -20.03 15.63 -34.70
N LYS A 274 -20.20 16.67 -35.52
CA LYS A 274 -21.36 17.59 -35.41
C LYS A 274 -22.68 16.91 -35.76
N ILE A 275 -22.68 16.01 -36.75
CA ILE A 275 -23.86 15.22 -37.13
C ILE A 275 -24.26 14.23 -36.04
N VAL A 276 -23.29 13.62 -35.34
CA VAL A 276 -23.57 12.65 -34.26
C VAL A 276 -24.05 13.31 -32.96
N LYS A 277 -23.79 14.61 -32.78
CA LYS A 277 -24.21 15.38 -31.58
C LYS A 277 -25.55 16.09 -31.74
N GLY A 278 -26.13 16.16 -32.95
CA GLY A 278 -27.48 16.68 -33.21
C GLY A 278 -28.50 15.57 -33.21
#